data_d548faee331c6c8334f16867e3a00d67
#
_entry.id   d548faee331c6c8334f16867e3a00d67
#
_cell.length_a   1.000
_cell.length_b   1.000
_cell.length_c   1.000
_cell.angle_alpha   90.00
_cell.angle_beta   90.00
_cell.angle_gamma   90.00
#
_symmetry.space_group_name_H-M   'P 1'
#
loop_
_entity.id
_entity.type
_entity.pdbx_description
1 polymer ?
#
loop_
_entity_poly.entity_id
_entity_poly.type
_entity_poly.pdbx_seq_one_letter_code
_entity_poly.pdbx_strand_id
1 'polypeptide(L)'
;MFNEPSSVLIKQSMATEQPIGRRKATSELKRGLIMDAARRVFEAEGLDGASLRAIAKAAGYTPAALYFHFESKEAIYAEVLTESLANLRKTIARAIARAKTPADRLRVAAIAFFRYYADNPRDLDLGFYLFRGGMKPQGLGKERDEVLNAALELAMLPIADAAEALGARRDEARLLMADIFAHAAGLLLLAHTGRIRMFGASAPHLMERFVDGVTQALAGAKTR
;
A
#
# COMPACT_ATOMS: atom_id res chain seq x y z
N MET A 1 -16.95 -62.28 -41.63
CA MET A 1 -17.52 -61.89 -40.30
C MET A 1 -16.47 -61.08 -39.62
N PHE A 2 -16.49 -59.76 -39.79
CA PHE A 2 -15.58 -58.85 -39.10
C PHE A 2 -16.42 -58.01 -38.16
N ASN A 3 -16.09 -58.08 -36.87
CA ASN A 3 -16.76 -57.41 -35.82
C ASN A 3 -15.94 -56.12 -35.48
N GLU A 4 -16.48 -54.96 -35.73
CA GLU A 4 -15.93 -53.70 -35.28
C GLU A 4 -16.26 -53.45 -33.77
N PRO A 5 -15.35 -52.99 -32.97
CA PRO A 5 -15.71 -52.46 -31.65
C PRO A 5 -15.68 -50.95 -31.60
N SER A 6 -16.85 -50.38 -31.38
CA SER A 6 -17.21 -49.29 -30.49
C SER A 6 -16.27 -48.09 -30.34
N SER A 7 -16.54 -47.07 -31.14
CA SER A 7 -16.07 -45.69 -31.00
C SER A 7 -17.00 -44.81 -30.16
N VAL A 8 -17.32 -45.19 -28.90
CA VAL A 8 -18.30 -44.46 -28.06
C VAL A 8 -17.73 -43.92 -26.73
N LEU A 9 -16.46 -44.10 -26.40
CA LEU A 9 -15.96 -43.81 -25.06
C LEU A 9 -14.97 -42.64 -24.92
N ILE A 10 -14.84 -41.71 -25.85
CA ILE A 10 -13.90 -40.56 -25.75
C ILE A 10 -14.60 -39.18 -25.82
N LYS A 11 -15.87 -39.08 -25.51
CA LYS A 11 -16.57 -37.75 -25.55
C LYS A 11 -17.13 -37.26 -24.20
N GLN A 12 -16.73 -37.77 -23.06
CA GLN A 12 -17.28 -37.35 -21.76
C GLN A 12 -16.31 -36.75 -20.75
N SER A 13 -15.09 -36.35 -21.13
CA SER A 13 -14.12 -35.79 -20.14
C SER A 13 -13.71 -34.35 -20.37
N MET A 14 -14.36 -33.54 -21.22
CA MET A 14 -13.93 -32.16 -21.45
C MET A 14 -14.98 -31.09 -21.15
N ALA A 15 -15.99 -31.36 -20.35
CA ALA A 15 -17.10 -30.41 -20.14
C ALA A 15 -17.27 -29.84 -18.73
N THR A 16 -16.36 -30.03 -17.76
CA THR A 16 -16.64 -29.69 -16.36
C THR A 16 -15.70 -28.67 -15.72
N GLU A 17 -14.64 -28.16 -16.34
CA GLU A 17 -13.70 -27.21 -15.70
C GLU A 17 -13.88 -25.73 -16.08
N GLN A 18 -14.70 -25.39 -17.06
CA GLN A 18 -14.84 -24.00 -17.53
C GLN A 18 -15.76 -23.06 -16.73
N PRO A 19 -16.78 -23.50 -15.95
CA PRO A 19 -17.69 -22.56 -15.30
C PRO A 19 -17.10 -21.86 -14.06
N ILE A 20 -16.22 -22.52 -13.31
CA ILE A 20 -15.68 -22.00 -12.03
C ILE A 20 -14.67 -20.88 -12.27
N GLY A 21 -13.75 -21.06 -13.22
CA GLY A 21 -12.75 -20.05 -13.58
C GLY A 21 -13.39 -18.77 -14.14
N ARG A 22 -14.40 -18.89 -14.98
CA ARG A 22 -15.10 -17.75 -15.61
C ARG A 22 -15.92 -16.95 -14.59
N ARG A 23 -16.57 -17.62 -13.63
CA ARG A 23 -17.31 -16.97 -12.53
C ARG A 23 -16.34 -16.23 -11.60
N LYS A 24 -15.19 -16.82 -11.27
CA LYS A 24 -14.17 -16.20 -10.43
C LYS A 24 -13.58 -14.96 -11.12
N ALA A 25 -13.20 -15.05 -12.38
CA ALA A 25 -12.70 -13.92 -13.16
C ALA A 25 -13.70 -12.77 -13.26
N THR A 26 -14.99 -13.09 -13.45
CA THR A 26 -16.06 -12.07 -13.48
C THR A 26 -16.25 -11.42 -12.11
N SER A 27 -16.13 -12.17 -11.02
CA SER A 27 -16.22 -11.64 -9.65
C SER A 27 -15.03 -10.73 -9.33
N GLU A 28 -13.82 -11.11 -9.71
CA GLU A 28 -12.60 -10.30 -9.54
C GLU A 28 -12.67 -9.00 -10.35
N LEU A 29 -13.15 -9.05 -11.59
CA LEU A 29 -13.37 -7.86 -12.41
C LEU A 29 -14.38 -6.90 -11.77
N LYS A 30 -15.50 -7.41 -11.28
CA LYS A 30 -16.51 -6.62 -10.56
C LYS A 30 -15.93 -5.98 -9.31
N ARG A 31 -15.16 -6.74 -8.53
CA ARG A 31 -14.48 -6.22 -7.34
C ARG A 31 -13.52 -5.09 -7.69
N GLY A 32 -12.72 -5.23 -8.75
CA GLY A 32 -11.84 -4.18 -9.25
C GLY A 32 -12.59 -2.88 -9.59
N LEU A 33 -13.71 -2.98 -10.32
CA LEU A 33 -14.55 -1.81 -10.66
C LEU A 33 -15.12 -1.12 -9.41
N ILE A 34 -15.52 -1.89 -8.39
CA ILE A 34 -15.99 -1.33 -7.12
C ILE A 34 -14.85 -0.63 -6.38
N MET A 35 -13.65 -1.23 -6.34
CA MET A 35 -12.49 -0.64 -5.68
C MET A 35 -12.06 0.67 -6.35
N ASP A 36 -12.03 0.73 -7.67
CA ASP A 36 -11.71 1.96 -8.41
C ASP A 36 -12.75 3.06 -8.18
N ALA A 37 -14.03 2.71 -8.13
CA ALA A 37 -15.09 3.65 -7.80
C ALA A 37 -14.99 4.14 -6.35
N ALA A 38 -14.69 3.24 -5.42
CA ALA A 38 -14.51 3.57 -4.00
C ALA A 38 -13.34 4.55 -3.80
N ARG A 39 -12.19 4.32 -4.46
CA ARG A 39 -11.06 5.25 -4.44
C ARG A 39 -11.50 6.66 -4.84
N ARG A 40 -12.19 6.80 -5.98
CA ARG A 40 -12.67 8.12 -6.46
C ARG A 40 -13.61 8.81 -5.46
N VAL A 41 -14.53 8.04 -4.85
CA VAL A 41 -15.48 8.59 -3.87
C VAL A 41 -14.75 9.01 -2.60
N PHE A 42 -13.84 8.19 -2.07
CA PHE A 42 -13.05 8.54 -0.90
C PHE A 42 -12.13 9.74 -1.14
N GLU A 43 -11.55 9.85 -2.32
CA GLU A 43 -10.74 11.03 -2.70
C GLU A 43 -11.57 12.32 -2.73
N ALA A 44 -12.80 12.24 -3.25
CA ALA A 44 -13.66 13.42 -3.37
C ALA A 44 -14.31 13.82 -2.04
N GLU A 45 -14.80 12.84 -1.27
CA GLU A 45 -15.68 13.06 -0.13
C GLU A 45 -15.03 12.77 1.23
N GLY A 46 -13.84 12.11 1.23
CA GLY A 46 -13.23 11.55 2.44
C GLY A 46 -13.99 10.31 2.95
N LEU A 47 -13.51 9.71 4.03
CA LEU A 47 -14.19 8.56 4.64
C LEU A 47 -15.55 8.95 5.23
N ASP A 48 -15.64 10.11 5.89
CA ASP A 48 -16.86 10.54 6.57
C ASP A 48 -17.98 10.91 5.60
N GLY A 49 -17.67 11.60 4.50
CA GLY A 49 -18.63 11.99 3.47
C GLY A 49 -19.06 10.85 2.55
N ALA A 50 -18.23 9.83 2.40
CA ALA A 50 -18.52 8.69 1.53
C ALA A 50 -19.64 7.81 2.06
N SER A 51 -20.37 7.16 1.15
CA SER A 51 -21.40 6.19 1.47
C SER A 51 -21.37 5.01 0.51
N LEU A 52 -21.83 3.83 0.97
CA LEU A 52 -21.97 2.66 0.10
C LEU A 52 -22.88 2.95 -1.11
N ARG A 53 -23.86 3.83 -0.96
CA ARG A 53 -24.75 4.26 -2.07
C ARG A 53 -23.98 5.07 -3.11
N ALA A 54 -23.14 6.00 -2.67
CA ALA A 54 -22.29 6.80 -3.57
C ALA A 54 -21.29 5.90 -4.33
N ILE A 55 -20.65 4.96 -3.63
CA ILE A 55 -19.71 4.01 -4.22
C ILE A 55 -20.44 3.09 -5.23
N ALA A 56 -21.62 2.56 -4.89
CA ALA A 56 -22.41 1.74 -5.80
C ALA A 56 -22.77 2.49 -7.07
N LYS A 57 -23.28 3.72 -6.93
CA LYS A 57 -23.60 4.60 -8.06
C LYS A 57 -22.37 4.85 -8.94
N ALA A 58 -21.24 5.16 -8.35
CA ALA A 58 -19.99 5.42 -9.07
C ALA A 58 -19.43 4.18 -9.76
N ALA A 59 -19.71 2.97 -9.24
CA ALA A 59 -19.32 1.70 -9.83
C ALA A 59 -20.32 1.17 -10.88
N GLY A 60 -21.47 1.81 -11.04
CA GLY A 60 -22.53 1.33 -11.93
C GLY A 60 -23.32 0.13 -11.37
N TYR A 61 -23.38 -0.01 -10.04
CA TYR A 61 -24.07 -1.09 -9.34
C TYR A 61 -25.21 -0.57 -8.47
N THR A 62 -26.13 -1.48 -8.09
CA THR A 62 -27.13 -1.17 -7.06
C THR A 62 -26.50 -1.26 -5.68
N PRO A 63 -26.99 -0.47 -4.69
CA PRO A 63 -26.53 -0.59 -3.32
C PRO A 63 -26.67 -2.02 -2.76
N ALA A 64 -27.74 -2.72 -3.08
CA ALA A 64 -27.96 -4.10 -2.67
C ALA A 64 -26.84 -5.05 -3.16
N ALA A 65 -26.38 -4.86 -4.41
CA ALA A 65 -25.27 -5.64 -4.95
C ALA A 65 -23.95 -5.36 -4.20
N LEU A 66 -23.74 -4.11 -3.75
CA LEU A 66 -22.56 -3.75 -2.97
C LEU A 66 -22.60 -4.37 -1.56
N TYR A 67 -23.73 -4.31 -0.88
CA TYR A 67 -23.92 -4.93 0.45
C TYR A 67 -23.69 -6.44 0.44
N PHE A 68 -23.84 -7.09 -0.70
CA PHE A 68 -23.53 -8.51 -0.83
C PHE A 68 -22.02 -8.79 -0.78
N HIS A 69 -21.19 -7.81 -1.17
CA HIS A 69 -19.73 -7.95 -1.22
C HIS A 69 -19.01 -7.28 -0.05
N PHE A 70 -19.60 -6.23 0.54
CA PHE A 70 -18.96 -5.42 1.57
C PHE A 70 -19.97 -5.05 2.66
N GLU A 71 -19.59 -5.30 3.90
CA GLU A 71 -20.43 -5.03 5.07
C GLU A 71 -20.57 -3.53 5.40
N SER A 72 -19.53 -2.73 5.06
CA SER A 72 -19.47 -1.31 5.36
C SER A 72 -18.53 -0.54 4.43
N LYS A 73 -18.60 0.79 4.45
CA LYS A 73 -17.66 1.65 3.72
C LYS A 73 -16.25 1.56 4.31
N GLU A 74 -16.14 1.35 5.61
CA GLU A 74 -14.88 1.15 6.32
C GLU A 74 -14.19 -0.14 5.87
N ALA A 75 -14.95 -1.20 5.59
CA ALA A 75 -14.41 -2.44 5.02
C ALA A 75 -13.82 -2.21 3.62
N ILE A 76 -14.52 -1.46 2.76
CA ILE A 76 -13.99 -1.10 1.43
C ILE A 76 -12.74 -0.21 1.58
N TYR A 77 -12.78 0.76 2.49
CA TYR A 77 -11.65 1.64 2.73
C TYR A 77 -10.40 0.89 3.20
N ALA A 78 -10.57 -0.05 4.13
CA ALA A 78 -9.49 -0.93 4.59
C ALA A 78 -8.87 -1.75 3.43
N GLU A 79 -9.68 -2.23 2.49
CA GLU A 79 -9.17 -2.93 1.32
C GLU A 79 -8.40 -2.01 0.36
N VAL A 80 -8.89 -0.80 0.14
CA VAL A 80 -8.18 0.21 -0.65
C VAL A 80 -6.81 0.51 -0.05
N LEU A 81 -6.74 0.68 1.28
CA LEU A 81 -5.46 0.87 1.98
C LEU A 81 -4.56 -0.37 1.90
N THR A 82 -5.13 -1.56 2.07
CA THR A 82 -4.36 -2.82 1.97
C THR A 82 -3.69 -2.96 0.61
N GLU A 83 -4.41 -2.61 -0.46
CA GLU A 83 -3.86 -2.64 -1.82
C GLU A 83 -2.75 -1.59 -2.01
N SER A 84 -2.94 -0.36 -1.49
CA SER A 84 -1.91 0.69 -1.49
C SER A 84 -0.65 0.23 -0.76
N LEU A 85 -0.77 -0.34 0.44
CA LEU A 85 0.35 -0.86 1.22
C LEU A 85 1.05 -2.05 0.54
N ALA A 86 0.30 -2.90 -0.16
CA ALA A 86 0.88 -3.97 -0.96
C ALA A 86 1.71 -3.43 -2.14
N ASN A 87 1.27 -2.34 -2.76
CA ASN A 87 1.99 -1.66 -3.83
C ASN A 87 3.24 -0.94 -3.31
N LEU A 88 3.14 -0.27 -2.16
CA LEU A 88 4.28 0.30 -1.45
C LEU A 88 5.35 -0.79 -1.18
N ARG A 89 4.94 -1.92 -0.60
CA ARG A 89 5.86 -3.05 -0.33
C ARG A 89 6.56 -3.56 -1.59
N LYS A 90 5.83 -3.71 -2.70
CA LYS A 90 6.40 -4.11 -3.99
C LYS A 90 7.41 -3.08 -4.51
N THR A 91 7.11 -1.78 -4.33
CA THR A 91 7.99 -0.69 -4.76
C THR A 91 9.30 -0.70 -3.98
N ILE A 92 9.25 -0.82 -2.66
CA ILE A 92 10.44 -0.92 -1.82
C ILE A 92 11.24 -2.21 -2.17
N ALA A 93 10.55 -3.35 -2.30
CA ALA A 93 11.21 -4.62 -2.67
C ALA A 93 11.97 -4.53 -4.01
N ARG A 94 11.39 -3.85 -5.01
CA ARG A 94 12.07 -3.63 -6.30
C ARG A 94 13.28 -2.70 -6.15
N ALA A 95 13.20 -1.68 -5.31
CA ALA A 95 14.32 -0.75 -5.07
C ALA A 95 15.50 -1.48 -4.42
N ILE A 96 15.26 -2.26 -3.37
CA ILE A 96 16.33 -2.98 -2.65
C ILE A 96 16.94 -4.15 -3.43
N ALA A 97 16.22 -4.71 -4.41
CA ALA A 97 16.70 -5.85 -5.20
C ALA A 97 18.02 -5.55 -5.96
N ARG A 98 18.32 -4.29 -6.23
CA ARG A 98 19.54 -3.84 -6.93
C ARG A 98 20.62 -3.31 -5.98
N ALA A 99 20.33 -3.17 -4.70
CA ALA A 99 21.25 -2.64 -3.70
C ALA A 99 22.28 -3.72 -3.32
N LYS A 100 23.56 -3.33 -3.35
CA LYS A 100 24.67 -4.26 -3.13
C LYS A 100 25.15 -4.31 -1.67
N THR A 101 24.99 -3.21 -0.94
CA THR A 101 25.45 -3.06 0.43
C THR A 101 24.28 -2.78 1.38
N PRO A 102 24.43 -3.04 2.70
CA PRO A 102 23.42 -2.62 3.68
C PRO A 102 23.16 -1.11 3.67
N ALA A 103 24.17 -0.29 3.46
CA ALA A 103 24.05 1.16 3.35
C ALA A 103 23.18 1.55 2.12
N ASP A 104 23.45 0.95 0.95
CA ASP A 104 22.62 1.15 -0.24
C ASP A 104 21.17 0.69 0.01
N ARG A 105 20.97 -0.45 0.72
CA ARG A 105 19.63 -0.96 1.01
C ARG A 105 18.85 0.01 1.90
N LEU A 106 19.46 0.52 2.96
CA LEU A 106 18.84 1.52 3.83
C LEU A 106 18.43 2.75 3.02
N ARG A 107 19.36 3.29 2.25
CA ARG A 107 19.15 4.49 1.44
C ARG A 107 18.01 4.30 0.43
N VAL A 108 18.08 3.25 -0.41
CA VAL A 108 17.07 3.05 -1.46
C VAL A 108 15.69 2.67 -0.90
N ALA A 109 15.64 1.95 0.23
CA ALA A 109 14.36 1.62 0.88
C ALA A 109 13.67 2.88 1.41
N ALA A 110 14.39 3.73 2.14
CA ALA A 110 13.86 4.98 2.69
C ALA A 110 13.43 5.95 1.57
N ILE A 111 14.24 6.11 0.52
CA ILE A 111 13.90 6.96 -0.62
C ILE A 111 12.72 6.39 -1.42
N ALA A 112 12.63 5.06 -1.59
CA ALA A 112 11.50 4.43 -2.27
C ALA A 112 10.18 4.61 -1.51
N PHE A 113 10.22 4.52 -0.17
CA PHE A 113 9.09 4.84 0.69
C PHE A 113 8.59 6.27 0.46
N PHE A 114 9.49 7.24 0.56
CA PHE A 114 9.16 8.65 0.36
C PHE A 114 8.61 8.92 -1.06
N ARG A 115 9.30 8.43 -2.10
CA ARG A 115 8.89 8.63 -3.50
C ARG A 115 7.56 8.00 -3.81
N TYR A 116 7.26 6.83 -3.25
CA TYR A 116 5.95 6.20 -3.44
C TYR A 116 4.81 7.16 -3.11
N TYR A 117 4.85 7.80 -1.95
CA TYR A 117 3.82 8.75 -1.54
C TYR A 117 3.93 10.13 -2.21
N ALA A 118 5.13 10.56 -2.59
CA ALA A 118 5.32 11.79 -3.36
C ALA A 118 4.71 11.68 -4.77
N ASP A 119 4.85 10.51 -5.40
CA ASP A 119 4.35 10.22 -6.75
C ASP A 119 2.87 9.79 -6.74
N ASN A 120 2.36 9.34 -5.59
CA ASN A 120 0.98 8.90 -5.39
C ASN A 120 0.30 9.70 -4.26
N PRO A 121 0.05 11.01 -4.46
CA PRO A 121 -0.54 11.87 -3.43
C PRO A 121 -1.92 11.40 -2.94
N ARG A 122 -2.65 10.69 -3.78
CA ARG A 122 -3.94 10.09 -3.41
C ARG A 122 -3.78 8.98 -2.38
N ASP A 123 -2.77 8.14 -2.53
CA ASP A 123 -2.46 7.08 -1.56
C ASP A 123 -1.97 7.68 -0.24
N LEU A 124 -1.27 8.83 -0.29
CA LEU A 124 -0.92 9.60 0.90
C LEU A 124 -2.17 10.13 1.63
N ASP A 125 -3.08 10.77 0.90
CA ASP A 125 -4.34 11.28 1.45
C ASP A 125 -5.18 10.17 2.08
N LEU A 126 -5.25 9.02 1.44
CA LEU A 126 -5.96 7.85 1.97
C LEU A 126 -5.27 7.27 3.21
N GLY A 127 -3.95 7.16 3.22
CA GLY A 127 -3.17 6.62 4.34
C GLY A 127 -3.16 7.54 5.56
N PHE A 128 -3.25 8.85 5.32
CA PHE A 128 -3.30 9.89 6.35
C PHE A 128 -4.70 10.52 6.43
N TYR A 129 -5.77 9.71 6.36
CA TYR A 129 -7.17 10.14 6.41
C TYR A 129 -7.51 11.08 7.59
N LEU A 130 -6.61 11.20 8.54
CA LEU A 130 -6.69 12.09 9.69
C LEU A 130 -6.73 13.58 9.32
N PHE A 131 -6.29 13.97 8.12
CA PHE A 131 -6.17 15.40 7.77
C PHE A 131 -7.46 16.05 7.27
N ARG A 132 -8.42 15.31 6.74
CA ARG A 132 -9.68 15.89 6.24
C ARG A 132 -10.73 16.17 7.33
N GLY A 133 -10.64 15.52 8.48
CA GLY A 133 -11.55 15.71 9.62
C GLY A 133 -10.96 16.50 10.79
N GLY A 134 -9.77 17.09 10.62
CA GLY A 134 -8.93 17.53 11.74
C GLY A 134 -8.24 16.32 12.38
N MET A 135 -7.23 16.54 13.21
CA MET A 135 -6.46 15.48 13.89
C MET A 135 -7.29 14.69 14.93
N LYS A 136 -8.47 14.23 14.52
CA LYS A 136 -9.25 13.30 15.35
C LYS A 136 -8.77 11.89 15.04
N PRO A 137 -8.37 11.11 16.05
CA PRO A 137 -8.02 9.69 15.84
C PRO A 137 -9.31 8.94 15.49
N GLN A 138 -9.59 8.81 14.21
CA GLN A 138 -10.65 7.97 13.70
C GLN A 138 -9.99 6.76 13.06
N GLY A 139 -10.09 5.60 13.73
CA GLY A 139 -9.70 4.32 13.16
C GLY A 139 -10.83 3.72 12.33
N LEU A 140 -10.50 2.68 11.59
CA LEU A 140 -11.46 1.83 10.88
C LEU A 140 -12.04 0.72 11.78
N GLY A 141 -11.72 0.80 13.07
CA GLY A 141 -11.95 -0.21 14.08
C GLY A 141 -10.68 -1.01 14.39
N LYS A 142 -10.55 -1.40 15.66
CA LYS A 142 -9.30 -1.98 16.22
C LYS A 142 -8.70 -3.09 15.34
N GLU A 143 -9.53 -4.05 14.91
CA GLU A 143 -9.06 -5.20 14.12
C GLU A 143 -8.49 -4.79 12.76
N ARG A 144 -9.18 -3.87 12.05
CA ARG A 144 -8.70 -3.37 10.75
C ARG A 144 -7.46 -2.51 10.89
N ASP A 145 -7.42 -1.68 11.93
CA ASP A 145 -6.26 -0.82 12.22
C ASP A 145 -5.03 -1.66 12.54
N GLU A 146 -5.16 -2.75 13.31
CA GLU A 146 -4.07 -3.69 13.60
C GLU A 146 -3.53 -4.34 12.31
N VAL A 147 -4.41 -4.79 11.42
CA VAL A 147 -4.03 -5.38 10.13
C VAL A 147 -3.29 -4.36 9.24
N LEU A 148 -3.80 -3.15 9.15
CA LEU A 148 -3.20 -2.09 8.33
C LEU A 148 -1.84 -1.63 8.90
N ASN A 149 -1.76 -1.47 10.21
CA ASN A 149 -0.50 -1.13 10.89
C ASN A 149 0.57 -2.20 10.68
N ALA A 150 0.19 -3.48 10.80
CA ALA A 150 1.10 -4.59 10.52
C ALA A 150 1.55 -4.62 9.04
N ALA A 151 0.65 -4.31 8.11
CA ALA A 151 0.99 -4.23 6.68
C ALA A 151 1.94 -3.07 6.37
N LEU A 152 1.77 -1.91 7.02
CA LEU A 152 2.69 -0.77 6.90
C LEU A 152 4.05 -1.10 7.50
N GLU A 153 4.08 -1.65 8.73
CA GLU A 153 5.32 -2.10 9.36
C GLU A 153 6.08 -3.08 8.46
N LEU A 154 5.39 -4.09 7.93
CA LEU A 154 5.98 -5.07 7.01
C LEU A 154 6.55 -4.44 5.74
N ALA A 155 5.92 -3.39 5.21
CA ALA A 155 6.43 -2.69 4.03
C ALA A 155 7.72 -1.91 4.34
N MET A 156 7.87 -1.40 5.57
CA MET A 156 9.01 -0.62 6.01
C MET A 156 10.14 -1.45 6.64
N LEU A 157 9.88 -2.71 6.98
CA LEU A 157 10.86 -3.59 7.64
C LEU A 157 12.24 -3.64 6.95
N PRO A 158 12.36 -3.58 5.61
CA PRO A 158 13.66 -3.53 4.93
C PRO A 158 14.56 -2.37 5.38
N ILE A 159 14.00 -1.28 5.93
CA ILE A 159 14.75 -0.16 6.49
C ILE A 159 15.42 -0.59 7.80
N ALA A 160 14.66 -1.22 8.71
CA ALA A 160 15.18 -1.73 9.97
C ALA A 160 16.20 -2.85 9.74
N ASP A 161 15.91 -3.81 8.85
CA ASP A 161 16.82 -4.90 8.50
C ASP A 161 18.16 -4.39 7.97
N ALA A 162 18.13 -3.33 7.16
CA ALA A 162 19.35 -2.72 6.63
C ALA A 162 20.13 -1.96 7.71
N ALA A 163 19.46 -1.32 8.67
CA ALA A 163 20.09 -0.69 9.82
C ALA A 163 20.74 -1.71 10.77
N GLU A 164 20.08 -2.83 11.04
CA GLU A 164 20.66 -3.94 11.80
C GLU A 164 21.92 -4.51 11.11
N ALA A 165 21.86 -4.68 9.79
CA ALA A 165 23.03 -5.13 9.01
C ALA A 165 24.19 -4.13 9.03
N LEU A 166 23.94 -2.84 9.31
CA LEU A 166 24.94 -1.79 9.54
C LEU A 166 25.47 -1.79 10.98
N GLY A 167 24.87 -2.56 11.90
CA GLY A 167 25.33 -2.73 13.27
C GLY A 167 24.42 -2.05 14.31
N ALA A 168 23.29 -1.47 13.92
CA ALA A 168 22.30 -0.98 14.87
C ALA A 168 21.71 -2.15 15.67
N ARG A 169 21.40 -1.92 16.95
CA ARG A 169 20.61 -2.87 17.72
C ARG A 169 19.18 -2.88 17.20
N ARG A 170 18.48 -3.96 17.43
CA ARG A 170 17.10 -4.15 16.91
C ARG A 170 16.13 -3.06 17.35
N ASP A 171 16.20 -2.63 18.59
CA ASP A 171 15.40 -1.53 19.13
C ASP A 171 15.72 -0.19 18.46
N GLU A 172 17.02 0.11 18.28
CA GLU A 172 17.50 1.32 17.58
C GLU A 172 17.10 1.30 16.09
N ALA A 173 17.18 0.15 15.41
CA ALA A 173 16.76 0.00 14.03
C ALA A 173 15.25 0.27 13.84
N ARG A 174 14.41 -0.17 14.78
CA ARG A 174 12.98 0.13 14.78
C ARG A 174 12.68 1.60 15.04
N LEU A 175 13.40 2.24 15.97
CA LEU A 175 13.28 3.68 16.20
C LEU A 175 13.69 4.47 14.94
N LEU A 176 14.79 4.08 14.30
CA LEU A 176 15.20 4.69 13.04
C LEU A 176 14.15 4.55 11.93
N MET A 177 13.51 3.40 11.84
CA MET A 177 12.41 3.22 10.89
C MET A 177 11.27 4.21 11.18
N ALA A 178 10.94 4.44 12.45
CA ALA A 178 9.94 5.44 12.87
C ALA A 178 10.39 6.88 12.56
N ASP A 179 11.67 7.20 12.78
CA ASP A 179 12.24 8.52 12.46
C ASP A 179 12.17 8.80 10.95
N ILE A 180 12.51 7.83 10.12
CA ILE A 180 12.42 7.92 8.66
C ILE A 180 10.97 8.13 8.22
N PHE A 181 10.02 7.39 8.82
CA PHE A 181 8.61 7.56 8.57
C PHE A 181 8.13 8.97 8.92
N ALA A 182 8.44 9.45 10.12
CA ALA A 182 8.03 10.77 10.61
C ALA A 182 8.63 11.90 9.74
N HIS A 183 9.91 11.79 9.38
CA HIS A 183 10.59 12.73 8.53
C HIS A 183 9.96 12.80 7.12
N ALA A 184 9.73 11.63 6.52
CA ALA A 184 9.06 11.53 5.22
C ALA A 184 7.65 12.12 5.25
N ALA A 185 6.84 11.79 6.26
CA ALA A 185 5.50 12.31 6.44
C ALA A 185 5.48 13.84 6.58
N GLY A 186 6.39 14.41 7.37
CA GLY A 186 6.55 15.85 7.51
C GLY A 186 6.91 16.54 6.20
N LEU A 187 7.87 15.99 5.46
CA LEU A 187 8.27 16.52 4.15
C LEU A 187 7.15 16.44 3.11
N LEU A 188 6.42 15.33 3.08
CA LEU A 188 5.28 15.15 2.17
C LEU A 188 4.17 16.16 2.49
N LEU A 189 3.86 16.38 3.77
CA LEU A 189 2.89 17.39 4.18
C LEU A 189 3.32 18.80 3.75
N LEU A 190 4.58 19.17 3.96
CA LEU A 190 5.10 20.47 3.56
C LEU A 190 5.11 20.64 2.03
N ALA A 191 5.39 19.57 1.29
CA ALA A 191 5.36 19.57 -0.17
C ALA A 191 3.94 19.77 -0.70
N HIS A 192 2.98 18.97 -0.19
CA HIS A 192 1.57 19.06 -0.61
C HIS A 192 0.91 20.39 -0.30
N THR A 193 1.24 20.98 0.86
CA THR A 193 0.72 22.30 1.23
C THR A 193 1.48 23.45 0.59
N GLY A 194 2.53 23.15 -0.20
CA GLY A 194 3.39 24.16 -0.81
C GLY A 194 4.29 24.92 0.15
N ARG A 195 4.22 24.63 1.45
CA ARG A 195 4.99 25.32 2.50
C ARG A 195 6.50 25.08 2.40
N ILE A 196 6.91 23.97 1.79
CA ILE A 196 8.34 23.67 1.57
C ILE A 196 9.07 24.80 0.81
N ARG A 197 8.36 25.56 -0.02
CA ARG A 197 8.91 26.65 -0.83
C ARG A 197 9.39 27.83 0.03
N MET A 198 8.79 28.02 1.24
CA MET A 198 9.22 29.07 2.16
C MET A 198 10.69 28.97 2.55
N PHE A 199 11.22 27.74 2.52
CA PHE A 199 12.60 27.45 2.89
C PHE A 199 13.55 27.38 1.70
N GLY A 200 13.08 27.69 0.48
CA GLY A 200 13.87 27.56 -0.74
C GLY A 200 14.37 26.12 -0.99
N ALA A 201 13.67 25.13 -0.45
CA ALA A 201 14.07 23.73 -0.45
C ALA A 201 13.10 22.86 -1.26
N SER A 202 13.55 21.65 -1.62
CA SER A 202 12.70 20.60 -2.17
C SER A 202 12.63 19.40 -1.21
N ALA A 203 11.45 18.82 -1.10
CA ALA A 203 11.24 17.68 -0.20
C ALA A 203 12.11 16.45 -0.59
N PRO A 204 12.28 16.09 -1.88
CA PRO A 204 13.20 15.03 -2.27
C PRO A 204 14.64 15.28 -1.81
N HIS A 205 15.16 16.50 -2.01
CA HIS A 205 16.51 16.84 -1.59
C HIS A 205 16.71 16.76 -0.08
N LEU A 206 15.72 17.24 0.70
CA LEU A 206 15.79 17.15 2.17
C LEU A 206 15.71 15.69 2.65
N MET A 207 14.90 14.87 2.00
CA MET A 207 14.84 13.44 2.31
C MET A 207 16.16 12.72 2.02
N GLU A 208 16.76 12.97 0.85
CA GLU A 208 18.06 12.40 0.48
C GLU A 208 19.14 12.81 1.48
N ARG A 209 19.23 14.09 1.82
CA ARG A 209 20.20 14.60 2.81
C ARG A 209 20.03 13.97 4.19
N PHE A 210 18.79 13.79 4.64
CA PHE A 210 18.50 13.15 5.92
C PHE A 210 18.96 11.69 5.93
N VAL A 211 18.57 10.93 4.91
CA VAL A 211 18.91 9.51 4.81
C VAL A 211 20.41 9.29 4.64
N ASP A 212 21.09 10.13 3.88
CA ASP A 212 22.55 10.07 3.72
C ASP A 212 23.26 10.33 5.07
N GLY A 213 22.79 11.32 5.84
CA GLY A 213 23.33 11.60 7.18
C GLY A 213 23.16 10.43 8.16
N VAL A 214 21.97 9.83 8.19
CA VAL A 214 21.68 8.65 9.02
C VAL A 214 22.55 7.47 8.61
N THR A 215 22.66 7.20 7.32
CA THR A 215 23.47 6.08 6.80
C THR A 215 24.95 6.23 7.15
N GLN A 216 25.49 7.45 7.03
CA GLN A 216 26.87 7.75 7.39
C GLN A 216 27.12 7.59 8.90
N ALA A 217 26.17 8.05 9.73
CA ALA A 217 26.29 7.91 11.19
C ALA A 217 26.36 6.44 11.62
N LEU A 218 25.51 5.58 11.06
CA LEU A 218 25.52 4.14 11.33
C LEU A 218 26.81 3.47 10.83
N ALA A 219 27.27 3.81 9.63
CA ALA A 219 28.50 3.25 9.07
C ALA A 219 29.75 3.66 9.90
N GLY A 220 29.78 4.90 10.40
CA GLY A 220 30.88 5.42 11.23
C GLY A 220 30.90 4.84 12.64
N ALA A 221 29.75 4.45 13.21
CA ALA A 221 29.67 3.80 14.52
C ALA A 221 30.27 2.39 14.54
N LYS A 222 30.23 1.67 13.42
CA LYS A 222 30.77 0.32 13.25
C LYS A 222 32.32 0.29 13.22
N THR A 223 32.95 1.42 12.97
CA THR A 223 34.41 1.52 12.79
C THR A 223 35.11 1.94 14.09
N ARG A 224 34.38 2.18 15.16
CA ARG A 224 34.87 2.47 16.51
C ARG A 224 34.65 1.28 17.44
#